data_4db134fe8fc9df68c1b5707bca96bdcd
#
_entry.id   4db134fe8fc9df68c1b5707bca96bdcd
#
_cell.length_a   1.000
_cell.length_b   1.000
_cell.length_c   1.000
_cell.angle_alpha   90.00
_cell.angle_beta   90.00
_cell.angle_gamma   90.00
#
_symmetry.space_group_name_H-M   'P 1'
#
loop_
_entity.id
_entity.type
_entity.pdbx_description
1 polymer ?
#
loop_
_entity_poly.entity_id
_entity_poly.type
_entity_poly.pdbx_seq_one_letter_code
_entity_poly.pdbx_strand_id
1 'polypeptide(L)'
;MTYCVALRVDDGLVFLSDSRTNAGVDQVGTFRKMNVFENPGDRMLVLMTAGNLSISQSIRQILAEYTSTTGRSVWTAKTMYEAAQIVGEAIRTVYTRDAKMLAEFDINFNVSMIFGGQIKGEKARLFQMYSAGNFIESCDESTYFQVGESKYGKPILDRVVTATTPLDEAAKCALISMDSTLRSNISVGLPLDLLVYETDALKVTRFVTIDDKNQYFQMIRNTWGKALKQVFEGIDDPVWNATPDVTANVLSATNMHSKPVRVPVPGNLPVAAEPAQLQVLAQQSEDKHQH
;
A
#
# COMPACT_ATOMS: atom_id res chain seq x y z
N MET A 1 -0.84 9.00 1.94
CA MET A 1 -0.43 7.59 1.74
C MET A 1 -0.99 7.07 0.40
N THR A 2 -0.63 5.91 -0.01
CA THR A 2 -0.96 5.31 -1.32
C THR A 2 -1.31 3.85 -1.09
N TYR A 3 -2.17 3.27 -1.88
CA TYR A 3 -2.29 1.83 -1.99
C TYR A 3 -2.28 1.40 -3.45
N CYS A 4 -1.26 0.65 -3.83
CA CYS A 4 -1.19 -0.02 -5.12
C CYS A 4 -1.04 -1.52 -4.91
N VAL A 5 -1.73 -2.31 -5.72
CA VAL A 5 -1.66 -3.77 -5.72
C VAL A 5 -1.60 -4.27 -7.16
N ALA A 6 -0.75 -5.25 -7.40
CA ALA A 6 -0.74 -5.99 -8.65
C ALA A 6 -0.68 -7.48 -8.39
N LEU A 7 -1.42 -8.22 -9.20
CA LEU A 7 -1.54 -9.67 -9.14
C LEU A 7 -1.04 -10.28 -10.44
N ARG A 8 -0.32 -11.40 -10.34
CA ARG A 8 0.05 -12.27 -11.45
C ARG A 8 -0.68 -13.59 -11.31
N VAL A 9 -1.51 -13.88 -12.28
CA VAL A 9 -2.23 -15.16 -12.41
C VAL A 9 -1.87 -15.80 -13.76
N ASP A 10 -2.22 -17.06 -13.97
CA ASP A 10 -1.87 -17.79 -15.19
C ASP A 10 -2.38 -17.09 -16.45
N ASP A 11 -3.59 -16.53 -16.39
CA ASP A 11 -4.24 -15.86 -17.51
C ASP A 11 -3.76 -14.43 -17.76
N GLY A 12 -2.98 -13.82 -16.82
CA GLY A 12 -2.51 -12.45 -17.00
C GLY A 12 -2.14 -11.69 -15.73
N LEU A 13 -2.27 -10.36 -15.82
CA LEU A 13 -1.92 -9.43 -14.76
C LEU A 13 -3.08 -8.50 -14.42
N VAL A 14 -3.22 -8.19 -13.15
CA VAL A 14 -4.15 -7.15 -12.66
C VAL A 14 -3.34 -6.07 -11.95
N PHE A 15 -3.58 -4.81 -12.28
CA PHE A 15 -2.99 -3.65 -11.63
C PHE A 15 -4.09 -2.74 -11.10
N LEU A 16 -4.03 -2.36 -9.85
CA LEU A 16 -4.98 -1.45 -9.23
C LEU A 16 -4.25 -0.44 -8.35
N SER A 17 -4.53 0.83 -8.54
CA SER A 17 -3.98 1.90 -7.72
C SER A 17 -5.04 2.93 -7.34
N ASP A 18 -4.88 3.54 -6.17
CA ASP A 18 -5.58 4.79 -5.86
C ASP A 18 -4.88 5.97 -6.53
N SER A 19 -5.54 7.11 -6.57
CA SER A 19 -4.98 8.35 -7.13
C SER A 19 -4.92 9.51 -6.14
N ARG A 20 -5.40 9.32 -4.91
CA ARG A 20 -5.37 10.38 -3.90
C ARG A 20 -3.93 10.70 -3.49
N THR A 21 -3.60 11.99 -3.46
CA THR A 21 -2.35 12.52 -2.89
C THR A 21 -2.68 13.50 -1.78
N ASN A 22 -1.95 13.41 -0.68
CA ASN A 22 -2.10 14.32 0.45
C ASN A 22 -0.76 15.00 0.70
N ALA A 23 -0.75 16.34 0.70
CA ALA A 23 0.35 17.15 1.17
C ALA A 23 -0.10 17.82 2.48
N GLY A 24 0.11 17.13 3.60
CA GLY A 24 -0.45 17.54 4.89
C GLY A 24 -1.91 17.10 5.08
N VAL A 25 -2.61 17.73 6.04
CA VAL A 25 -3.96 17.33 6.45
C VAL A 25 -5.03 17.90 5.50
N ASP A 26 -4.79 19.09 4.92
CA ASP A 26 -5.78 19.88 4.21
C ASP A 26 -5.58 19.93 2.69
N GLN A 27 -4.42 19.49 2.19
CA GLN A 27 -4.13 19.53 0.77
C GLN A 27 -4.32 18.15 0.14
N VAL A 28 -5.57 17.87 -0.24
CA VAL A 28 -5.94 16.65 -0.96
C VAL A 28 -5.95 16.95 -2.45
N GLY A 29 -5.14 16.22 -3.21
CA GLY A 29 -5.07 16.30 -4.67
C GLY A 29 -5.27 14.94 -5.31
N THR A 30 -5.35 14.91 -6.63
CA THR A 30 -5.41 13.68 -7.42
C THR A 30 -4.17 13.60 -8.29
N PHE A 31 -3.45 12.50 -8.19
CA PHE A 31 -2.30 12.19 -9.04
C PHE A 31 -2.31 10.70 -9.43
N ARG A 32 -2.25 10.41 -10.71
CA ARG A 32 -2.21 9.03 -11.20
C ARG A 32 -0.89 8.36 -10.82
N LYS A 33 -0.98 7.26 -10.12
CA LYS A 33 0.16 6.47 -9.64
C LYS A 33 0.52 5.35 -10.59
N MET A 34 -0.39 4.99 -11.50
CA MET A 34 -0.20 4.02 -12.56
C MET A 34 0.27 4.72 -13.83
N ASN A 35 1.38 4.24 -14.40
CA ASN A 35 1.92 4.68 -15.67
C ASN A 35 2.03 3.47 -16.59
N VAL A 36 1.54 3.59 -17.80
CA VAL A 36 1.53 2.52 -18.80
C VAL A 36 2.46 2.89 -19.95
N PHE A 37 3.34 1.97 -20.32
CA PHE A 37 4.22 2.04 -21.46
C PHE A 37 3.75 0.99 -22.46
N GLU A 38 3.14 1.42 -23.54
CA GLU A 38 2.53 0.52 -24.51
C GLU A 38 3.10 0.77 -25.92
N ASN A 39 3.54 -0.32 -26.55
CA ASN A 39 3.79 -0.41 -27.98
C ASN A 39 3.02 -1.64 -28.49
N PRO A 40 1.82 -1.44 -29.05
CA PRO A 40 0.92 -2.54 -29.41
C PRO A 40 1.58 -3.59 -30.31
N GLY A 41 1.46 -4.87 -29.96
CA GLY A 41 2.07 -5.99 -30.67
C GLY A 41 3.54 -6.24 -30.35
N ASP A 42 4.15 -5.40 -29.49
CA ASP A 42 5.52 -5.56 -29.01
C ASP A 42 5.60 -5.65 -27.49
N ARG A 43 5.01 -4.70 -26.76
CA ARG A 43 5.05 -4.69 -25.29
C ARG A 43 3.92 -3.91 -24.67
N MET A 44 3.57 -4.35 -23.46
CA MET A 44 2.72 -3.62 -22.53
C MET A 44 3.37 -3.70 -21.14
N LEU A 45 3.78 -2.55 -20.57
CA LEU A 45 4.46 -2.44 -19.30
C LEU A 45 3.70 -1.46 -18.40
N VAL A 46 3.63 -1.76 -17.12
CA VAL A 46 2.97 -0.93 -16.11
C VAL A 46 3.94 -0.64 -14.98
N LEU A 47 4.00 0.61 -14.55
CA LEU A 47 4.73 1.07 -13.38
C LEU A 47 3.76 1.75 -12.42
N MET A 48 3.60 1.21 -11.22
CA MET A 48 2.86 1.84 -10.12
C MET A 48 3.81 2.30 -9.04
N THR A 49 3.54 3.48 -8.45
CA THR A 49 4.47 4.14 -7.55
C THR A 49 3.83 4.50 -6.22
N ALA A 50 4.60 4.37 -5.13
CA ALA A 50 4.26 4.82 -3.79
C ALA A 50 5.46 5.50 -3.13
N GLY A 51 5.20 6.37 -2.14
CA GLY A 51 6.22 7.12 -1.42
C GLY A 51 6.25 8.59 -1.80
N ASN A 52 7.42 9.19 -1.86
CA ASN A 52 7.59 10.61 -2.20
C ASN A 52 7.25 10.87 -3.67
N LEU A 53 6.30 11.78 -3.91
CA LEU A 53 5.79 12.08 -5.24
C LEU A 53 6.86 12.70 -6.15
N SER A 54 7.72 13.59 -5.65
CA SER A 54 8.76 14.23 -6.45
C SER A 54 9.79 13.22 -6.96
N ILE A 55 10.16 12.25 -6.11
CA ILE A 55 11.04 11.14 -6.47
C ILE A 55 10.38 10.27 -7.55
N SER A 56 9.12 9.89 -7.35
CA SER A 56 8.36 9.07 -8.30
C SER A 56 8.22 9.75 -9.66
N GLN A 57 7.95 11.06 -9.68
CA GLN A 57 7.87 11.84 -10.91
C GLN A 57 9.20 11.93 -11.63
N SER A 58 10.31 12.14 -10.89
CA SER A 58 11.66 12.18 -11.47
C SER A 58 12.03 10.85 -12.11
N ILE A 59 11.74 9.72 -11.44
CA ILE A 59 12.00 8.38 -12.00
C ILE A 59 11.18 8.17 -13.28
N ARG A 60 9.89 8.49 -13.25
CA ARG A 60 9.03 8.40 -14.43
C ARG A 60 9.54 9.23 -15.58
N GLN A 61 10.01 10.47 -15.32
CA GLN A 61 10.55 11.37 -16.34
C GLN A 61 11.81 10.77 -16.99
N ILE A 62 12.73 10.26 -16.19
CA ILE A 62 13.94 9.58 -16.69
C ILE A 62 13.55 8.41 -17.61
N LEU A 63 12.61 7.56 -17.19
CA LEU A 63 12.16 6.43 -18.02
C LEU A 63 11.50 6.88 -19.32
N ALA A 64 10.79 8.00 -19.31
CA ALA A 64 10.17 8.56 -20.51
C ALA A 64 11.19 9.16 -21.47
N GLU A 65 12.24 9.80 -20.96
CA GLU A 65 13.28 10.47 -21.75
C GLU A 65 14.36 9.53 -22.31
N TYR A 66 14.60 8.40 -21.68
CA TYR A 66 15.61 7.42 -22.14
C TYR A 66 15.34 6.86 -23.54
N THR A 67 14.22 7.18 -24.13
CA THR A 67 13.87 6.76 -25.49
C THR A 67 14.78 7.31 -26.58
N SER A 68 15.48 8.45 -26.33
CA SER A 68 16.16 9.17 -27.42
C SER A 68 17.68 9.21 -27.35
N THR A 69 18.29 8.99 -26.18
CA THR A 69 19.72 9.33 -26.03
C THR A 69 20.66 8.15 -25.76
N THR A 70 20.18 7.05 -25.20
CA THR A 70 21.07 5.95 -24.75
C THR A 70 20.90 4.64 -25.51
N GLY A 71 19.92 4.54 -26.39
CA GLY A 71 19.59 3.27 -27.07
C GLY A 71 19.05 2.17 -26.15
N ARG A 72 19.23 2.27 -24.82
CA ARG A 72 18.77 1.32 -23.79
C ARG A 72 17.69 1.96 -22.95
N SER A 73 16.48 1.45 -23.07
CA SER A 73 15.28 2.01 -22.41
C SER A 73 14.24 0.91 -22.17
N VAL A 74 13.19 1.18 -21.41
CA VAL A 74 12.05 0.29 -21.27
C VAL A 74 11.38 -0.03 -22.61
N TRP A 75 11.58 0.83 -23.62
CA TRP A 75 11.06 0.66 -24.97
C TRP A 75 11.92 -0.27 -25.85
N THR A 76 13.19 -0.43 -25.53
CA THR A 76 14.16 -1.21 -26.32
C THR A 76 14.67 -2.46 -25.60
N ALA A 77 14.34 -2.61 -24.31
CA ALA A 77 14.67 -3.79 -23.50
C ALA A 77 14.19 -5.07 -24.20
N LYS A 78 15.03 -6.07 -24.23
CA LYS A 78 14.73 -7.37 -24.88
C LYS A 78 14.00 -8.33 -23.98
N THR A 79 14.12 -8.14 -22.66
CA THR A 79 13.51 -8.99 -21.65
C THR A 79 12.85 -8.14 -20.56
N MET A 80 11.85 -8.71 -19.89
CA MET A 80 11.21 -8.09 -18.73
C MET A 80 12.19 -7.85 -17.59
N TYR A 81 13.20 -8.73 -17.44
CA TYR A 81 14.25 -8.58 -16.44
C TYR A 81 15.14 -7.36 -16.77
N GLU A 82 15.53 -7.19 -18.03
CA GLU A 82 16.28 -6.01 -18.48
C GLU A 82 15.49 -4.72 -18.27
N ALA A 83 14.19 -4.73 -18.57
CA ALA A 83 13.31 -3.60 -18.32
C ALA A 83 13.24 -3.25 -16.82
N ALA A 84 13.15 -4.25 -15.93
CA ALA A 84 13.19 -4.05 -14.49
C ALA A 84 14.55 -3.49 -14.02
N GLN A 85 15.68 -3.93 -14.61
CA GLN A 85 17.00 -3.35 -14.33
C GLN A 85 17.06 -1.86 -14.70
N ILE A 86 16.50 -1.48 -15.83
CA ILE A 86 16.43 -0.07 -16.29
C ILE A 86 15.63 0.77 -15.30
N VAL A 87 14.49 0.27 -14.80
CA VAL A 87 13.74 0.94 -13.74
C VAL A 87 14.59 1.10 -12.48
N GLY A 88 15.32 0.06 -12.07
CA GLY A 88 16.23 0.12 -10.92
C GLY A 88 17.37 1.13 -11.11
N GLU A 89 17.91 1.26 -12.31
CA GLU A 89 18.92 2.27 -12.65
C GLU A 89 18.36 3.68 -12.58
N ALA A 90 17.13 3.90 -13.04
CA ALA A 90 16.45 5.20 -12.91
C ALA A 90 16.25 5.59 -11.44
N ILE A 91 15.87 4.63 -10.58
CA ILE A 91 15.77 4.85 -9.12
C ILE A 91 17.12 5.29 -8.56
N ARG A 92 18.21 4.57 -8.87
CA ARG A 92 19.57 4.90 -8.40
C ARG A 92 20.06 6.25 -8.92
N THR A 93 19.71 6.62 -10.14
CA THR A 93 20.04 7.92 -10.72
C THR A 93 19.42 9.06 -9.91
N VAL A 94 18.13 8.95 -9.57
CA VAL A 94 17.44 9.95 -8.74
C VAL A 94 18.00 9.92 -7.31
N TYR A 95 18.29 8.75 -6.75
CA TYR A 95 18.91 8.62 -5.44
C TYR A 95 20.26 9.36 -5.38
N THR A 96 21.15 9.10 -6.34
CA THR A 96 22.47 9.73 -6.38
C THR A 96 22.39 11.24 -6.51
N ARG A 97 21.40 11.76 -7.24
CA ARG A 97 21.17 13.19 -7.43
C ARG A 97 20.61 13.86 -6.18
N ASP A 98 19.59 13.27 -5.56
CA ASP A 98 18.69 13.98 -4.64
C ASP A 98 18.84 13.56 -3.17
N ALA A 99 19.30 12.32 -2.86
CA ALA A 99 19.22 11.75 -1.53
C ALA A 99 19.99 12.57 -0.46
N LYS A 100 21.15 13.10 -0.80
CA LYS A 100 21.95 13.92 0.12
C LYS A 100 21.21 15.21 0.49
N MET A 101 20.67 15.91 -0.48
CA MET A 101 19.92 17.15 -0.26
C MET A 101 18.63 16.90 0.53
N LEU A 102 17.91 15.82 0.21
CA LEU A 102 16.71 15.44 0.97
C LEU A 102 17.05 15.18 2.44
N ALA A 103 18.16 14.48 2.73
CA ALA A 103 18.60 14.20 4.09
C ALA A 103 18.97 15.46 4.88
N GLU A 104 19.51 16.49 4.24
CA GLU A 104 19.80 17.80 4.87
C GLU A 104 18.52 18.52 5.35
N PHE A 105 17.34 18.16 4.78
CA PHE A 105 16.04 18.66 5.18
C PHE A 105 15.20 17.62 5.97
N ASP A 106 15.82 16.61 6.56
CA ASP A 106 15.16 15.51 7.29
C ASP A 106 14.10 14.76 6.45
N ILE A 107 14.24 14.75 5.13
CA ILE A 107 13.37 14.03 4.22
C ILE A 107 14.05 12.73 3.80
N ASN A 108 13.45 11.61 4.14
CA ASN A 108 13.94 10.30 3.70
C ASN A 108 13.68 10.08 2.20
N PHE A 109 14.67 9.51 1.50
CA PHE A 109 14.47 8.99 0.16
C PHE A 109 13.59 7.75 0.25
N ASN A 110 12.30 7.93 0.04
CA ASN A 110 11.30 6.88 0.16
C ASN A 110 10.52 6.72 -1.14
N VAL A 111 10.74 5.60 -1.80
CA VAL A 111 10.00 5.17 -2.98
C VAL A 111 9.91 3.65 -3.00
N SER A 112 8.75 3.13 -3.32
CA SER A 112 8.53 1.73 -3.65
C SER A 112 7.65 1.65 -4.88
N MET A 113 7.90 0.68 -5.74
CA MET A 113 7.18 0.58 -7.01
C MET A 113 6.82 -0.88 -7.30
N ILE A 114 5.78 -1.04 -8.09
CA ILE A 114 5.46 -2.31 -8.73
C ILE A 114 5.64 -2.09 -10.21
N PHE A 115 6.43 -2.96 -10.84
CA PHE A 115 6.67 -2.96 -12.27
C PHE A 115 6.28 -4.32 -12.85
N GLY A 116 5.52 -4.33 -13.93
CA GLY A 116 5.12 -5.58 -14.56
C GLY A 116 4.60 -5.38 -15.97
N GLY A 117 4.33 -6.46 -16.63
CA GLY A 117 3.85 -6.46 -18.01
C GLY A 117 4.41 -7.63 -18.81
N GLN A 118 4.44 -7.45 -20.12
CA GLN A 118 4.93 -8.45 -21.05
C GLN A 118 5.62 -7.80 -22.25
N ILE A 119 6.71 -8.41 -22.69
CA ILE A 119 7.41 -8.13 -23.96
C ILE A 119 7.16 -9.31 -24.88
N LYS A 120 7.02 -9.08 -26.17
CA LYS A 120 6.78 -10.11 -27.19
C LYS A 120 7.80 -11.24 -27.10
N GLY A 121 7.30 -12.48 -27.02
CA GLY A 121 8.13 -13.67 -26.89
C GLY A 121 8.57 -14.01 -25.47
N GLU A 122 8.21 -13.19 -24.48
CA GLU A 122 8.43 -13.47 -23.07
C GLU A 122 7.12 -13.78 -22.33
N LYS A 123 7.23 -14.32 -21.12
CA LYS A 123 6.08 -14.48 -20.20
C LYS A 123 5.72 -13.14 -19.59
N ALA A 124 4.46 -12.99 -19.20
CA ALA A 124 4.02 -11.89 -18.33
C ALA A 124 4.70 -12.02 -16.97
N ARG A 125 5.35 -10.94 -16.51
CA ARG A 125 6.15 -10.92 -15.26
C ARG A 125 5.80 -9.72 -14.40
N LEU A 126 6.00 -9.87 -13.09
CA LEU A 126 5.69 -8.86 -12.09
C LEU A 126 6.84 -8.73 -11.10
N PHE A 127 7.25 -7.50 -10.81
CA PHE A 127 8.37 -7.16 -9.94
C PHE A 127 7.98 -6.13 -8.90
N GLN A 128 8.51 -6.28 -7.69
CA GLN A 128 8.49 -5.23 -6.68
C GLN A 128 9.87 -4.57 -6.60
N MET A 129 9.90 -3.25 -6.78
CA MET A 129 11.10 -2.43 -6.78
C MET A 129 11.26 -1.71 -5.43
N TYR A 130 12.47 -1.69 -4.90
CA TYR A 130 12.83 -1.03 -3.65
C TYR A 130 13.59 0.28 -3.88
N SER A 131 13.69 1.11 -2.83
CA SER A 131 14.37 2.41 -2.90
C SER A 131 15.85 2.34 -3.31
N ALA A 132 16.51 1.20 -3.11
CA ALA A 132 17.89 0.98 -3.56
C ALA A 132 18.00 0.59 -5.05
N GLY A 133 16.87 0.50 -5.75
CA GLY A 133 16.82 0.08 -7.15
C GLY A 133 17.04 -1.41 -7.38
N ASN A 134 17.04 -2.21 -6.31
CA ASN A 134 16.93 -3.66 -6.38
C ASN A 134 15.47 -4.09 -6.45
N PHE A 135 15.20 -5.32 -6.81
CA PHE A 135 13.85 -5.83 -6.97
C PHE A 135 13.77 -7.33 -6.73
N ILE A 136 12.55 -7.78 -6.45
CA ILE A 136 12.17 -9.19 -6.42
C ILE A 136 11.10 -9.46 -7.47
N GLU A 137 10.98 -10.71 -7.88
CA GLU A 137 9.97 -11.16 -8.84
C GLU A 137 8.92 -12.01 -8.16
N SER A 138 7.67 -11.92 -8.63
CA SER A 138 6.59 -12.80 -8.20
C SER A 138 6.81 -14.23 -8.70
N CYS A 139 6.37 -15.19 -7.88
CA CYS A 139 6.37 -16.60 -8.20
C CYS A 139 4.98 -17.20 -7.91
N ASP A 140 4.82 -18.49 -8.08
CA ASP A 140 3.52 -19.14 -7.88
C ASP A 140 3.09 -19.16 -6.40
N GLU A 141 4.05 -19.14 -5.48
CA GLU A 141 3.81 -19.00 -4.04
C GLU A 141 3.59 -17.54 -3.60
N SER A 142 4.01 -16.58 -4.44
CA SER A 142 3.87 -15.14 -4.19
C SER A 142 3.33 -14.46 -5.43
N THR A 143 2.03 -14.57 -5.62
CA THR A 143 1.32 -14.16 -6.84
C THR A 143 1.00 -12.68 -6.92
N TYR A 144 1.25 -11.90 -5.88
CA TYR A 144 0.92 -10.47 -5.86
C TYR A 144 1.97 -9.65 -5.13
N PHE A 145 1.99 -8.36 -5.44
CA PHE A 145 2.73 -7.35 -4.70
C PHE A 145 1.84 -6.18 -4.32
N GLN A 146 2.17 -5.58 -3.17
CA GLN A 146 1.51 -4.38 -2.66
C GLN A 146 2.56 -3.33 -2.30
N VAL A 147 2.29 -2.07 -2.58
CA VAL A 147 3.10 -0.94 -2.11
C VAL A 147 2.23 0.14 -1.51
N GLY A 148 2.78 0.85 -0.55
CA GLY A 148 2.04 1.82 0.26
C GLY A 148 1.32 1.16 1.44
N GLU A 149 0.03 1.39 1.59
CA GLU A 149 -0.77 0.92 2.73
C GLU A 149 -1.28 -0.51 2.50
N SER A 150 -0.42 -1.50 2.71
CA SER A 150 -0.70 -2.90 2.35
C SER A 150 -1.52 -3.69 3.38
N LYS A 151 -1.47 -3.31 4.65
CA LYS A 151 -1.95 -4.16 5.77
C LYS A 151 -3.46 -4.43 5.78
N TYR A 152 -4.27 -3.48 5.30
CA TYR A 152 -5.74 -3.63 5.33
C TYR A 152 -6.29 -4.52 4.22
N GLY A 153 -5.63 -4.51 3.06
CA GLY A 153 -6.03 -5.32 1.91
C GLY A 153 -5.42 -6.72 1.88
N LYS A 154 -4.26 -6.91 2.51
CA LYS A 154 -3.49 -8.16 2.48
C LYS A 154 -4.28 -9.40 2.95
N PRO A 155 -5.02 -9.38 4.07
CA PRO A 155 -5.75 -10.55 4.55
C PRO A 155 -6.77 -11.11 3.56
N ILE A 156 -7.26 -10.30 2.63
CA ILE A 156 -8.21 -10.72 1.59
C ILE A 156 -7.46 -11.46 0.49
N LEU A 157 -6.37 -10.86 0.00
CA LEU A 157 -5.53 -11.42 -1.05
C LEU A 157 -4.96 -12.79 -0.65
N ASP A 158 -4.41 -12.89 0.57
CA ASP A 158 -3.82 -14.14 1.10
C ASP A 158 -4.81 -15.31 1.17
N ARG A 159 -6.11 -15.03 1.29
CA ARG A 159 -7.13 -16.07 1.41
C ARG A 159 -7.74 -16.49 0.09
N VAL A 160 -7.67 -15.65 -0.93
CA VAL A 160 -8.46 -15.81 -2.15
C VAL A 160 -7.59 -16.03 -3.38
N VAL A 161 -6.44 -15.34 -3.48
CA VAL A 161 -5.65 -15.32 -4.72
C VAL A 161 -4.65 -16.46 -4.75
N THR A 162 -4.67 -17.21 -5.84
CA THR A 162 -3.68 -18.22 -6.22
C THR A 162 -3.24 -17.98 -7.67
N ALA A 163 -2.21 -18.65 -8.14
CA ALA A 163 -1.77 -18.55 -9.54
C ALA A 163 -2.88 -18.92 -10.54
N THR A 164 -3.74 -19.86 -10.16
CA THR A 164 -4.84 -20.35 -11.01
C THR A 164 -6.15 -19.57 -10.87
N THR A 165 -6.18 -18.50 -10.07
CA THR A 165 -7.38 -17.65 -9.92
C THR A 165 -7.73 -17.02 -11.26
N PRO A 166 -8.98 -17.16 -11.74
CA PRO A 166 -9.42 -16.54 -12.99
C PRO A 166 -9.21 -15.03 -12.98
N LEU A 167 -8.85 -14.46 -14.11
CA LEU A 167 -8.41 -13.05 -14.22
C LEU A 167 -9.47 -12.05 -13.72
N ASP A 168 -10.76 -12.28 -14.00
CA ASP A 168 -11.85 -11.43 -13.51
C ASP A 168 -12.08 -11.58 -12.00
N GLU A 169 -11.82 -12.75 -11.43
CA GLU A 169 -11.89 -12.98 -9.99
C GLU A 169 -10.70 -12.33 -9.28
N ALA A 170 -9.52 -12.36 -9.89
CA ALA A 170 -8.34 -11.64 -9.39
C ALA A 170 -8.61 -10.12 -9.37
N ALA A 171 -9.22 -9.56 -10.41
CA ALA A 171 -9.63 -8.16 -10.45
C ALA A 171 -10.68 -7.83 -9.37
N LYS A 172 -11.69 -8.68 -9.20
CA LYS A 172 -12.68 -8.54 -8.12
C LYS A 172 -12.03 -8.57 -6.73
N CYS A 173 -11.09 -9.49 -6.50
CA CYS A 173 -10.36 -9.59 -5.24
C CYS A 173 -9.52 -8.34 -4.97
N ALA A 174 -8.83 -7.81 -5.97
CA ALA A 174 -8.10 -6.55 -5.87
C ALA A 174 -9.01 -5.37 -5.47
N LEU A 175 -10.20 -5.27 -6.06
CA LEU A 175 -11.19 -4.23 -5.71
C LEU A 175 -11.71 -4.37 -4.29
N ILE A 176 -11.96 -5.59 -3.80
CA ILE A 176 -12.36 -5.84 -2.40
C ILE A 176 -11.23 -5.47 -1.44
N SER A 177 -10.00 -5.82 -1.77
CA SER A 177 -8.80 -5.43 -1.02
C SER A 177 -8.66 -3.90 -0.96
N MET A 178 -8.91 -3.20 -2.06
CA MET A 178 -8.91 -1.74 -2.14
C MET A 178 -10.04 -1.13 -1.28
N ASP A 179 -11.27 -1.66 -1.34
CA ASP A 179 -12.38 -1.16 -0.51
C ASP A 179 -12.07 -1.28 0.98
N SER A 180 -11.48 -2.38 1.41
CA SER A 180 -11.05 -2.58 2.80
C SER A 180 -10.01 -1.55 3.23
N THR A 181 -9.09 -1.19 2.33
CA THR A 181 -8.09 -0.16 2.58
C THR A 181 -8.72 1.24 2.62
N LEU A 182 -9.62 1.56 1.70
CA LEU A 182 -10.35 2.84 1.68
C LEU A 182 -11.18 3.08 2.95
N ARG A 183 -11.74 2.03 3.55
CA ARG A 183 -12.51 2.11 4.80
C ARG A 183 -11.63 2.35 6.01
N SER A 184 -10.40 1.88 5.99
CA SER A 184 -9.50 1.87 7.13
C SER A 184 -8.45 2.98 7.09
N ASN A 185 -8.24 3.62 5.94
CA ASN A 185 -7.24 4.66 5.75
C ASN A 185 -7.73 5.81 4.87
N ILE A 186 -8.00 6.94 5.51
CA ILE A 186 -8.50 8.16 4.85
C ILE A 186 -7.54 8.74 3.80
N SER A 187 -6.24 8.41 3.89
CA SER A 187 -5.24 8.92 2.96
C SER A 187 -5.24 8.20 1.60
N VAL A 188 -5.93 7.07 1.50
CA VAL A 188 -6.18 6.35 0.25
C VAL A 188 -7.56 6.73 -0.26
N GLY A 189 -7.73 6.97 -1.56
CA GLY A 189 -9.00 7.47 -2.04
C GLY A 189 -9.21 7.41 -3.54
N LEU A 190 -10.47 7.52 -3.90
CA LEU A 190 -10.94 7.64 -5.29
C LEU A 190 -10.39 8.91 -5.97
N PRO A 191 -10.32 8.87 -7.32
CA PRO A 191 -10.60 7.74 -8.21
C PRO A 191 -9.52 6.67 -8.16
N LEU A 192 -9.87 5.43 -8.61
CA LEU A 192 -8.93 4.33 -8.77
C LEU A 192 -8.65 4.10 -10.25
N ASP A 193 -7.44 3.66 -10.56
CA ASP A 193 -7.10 3.15 -11.89
C ASP A 193 -6.96 1.62 -11.82
N LEU A 194 -7.77 0.90 -12.59
CA LEU A 194 -7.74 -0.55 -12.73
C LEU A 194 -7.36 -0.92 -14.16
N LEU A 195 -6.30 -1.72 -14.31
CA LEU A 195 -5.87 -2.31 -15.57
C LEU A 195 -5.85 -3.82 -15.44
N VAL A 196 -6.51 -4.51 -16.37
CA VAL A 196 -6.50 -5.97 -16.48
C VAL A 196 -5.88 -6.33 -17.81
N TYR A 197 -4.81 -7.10 -17.77
CA TYR A 197 -4.01 -7.51 -18.92
C TYR A 197 -4.11 -9.01 -19.14
N GLU A 198 -4.55 -9.42 -20.31
CA GLU A 198 -4.55 -10.82 -20.74
C GLU A 198 -3.19 -11.19 -21.33
N THR A 199 -2.66 -12.35 -20.91
CA THR A 199 -1.39 -12.87 -21.45
C THR A 199 -1.41 -12.87 -22.98
N ASP A 200 -0.29 -12.47 -23.59
CA ASP A 200 -0.05 -12.39 -25.03
C ASP A 200 -0.88 -11.34 -25.81
N ALA A 201 -1.69 -10.54 -25.13
CA ALA A 201 -2.42 -9.46 -25.79
C ALA A 201 -1.49 -8.36 -26.35
N LEU A 202 -0.34 -8.11 -25.72
CA LEU A 202 0.67 -7.10 -26.06
C LEU A 202 0.07 -5.70 -26.34
N LYS A 203 -1.00 -5.38 -25.64
CA LYS A 203 -1.71 -4.10 -25.66
C LYS A 203 -2.61 -3.99 -24.44
N VAL A 204 -3.03 -2.78 -24.11
CA VAL A 204 -4.05 -2.56 -23.08
C VAL A 204 -5.40 -3.05 -23.62
N THR A 205 -5.98 -4.05 -22.95
CA THR A 205 -7.28 -4.60 -23.33
C THR A 205 -8.41 -4.04 -22.47
N ARG A 206 -8.15 -3.90 -21.17
CA ARG A 206 -9.14 -3.40 -20.20
C ARG A 206 -8.49 -2.41 -19.25
N PHE A 207 -8.90 -1.15 -19.34
CA PHE A 207 -8.51 -0.07 -18.43
C PHE A 207 -9.75 0.72 -18.04
N VAL A 208 -9.95 0.92 -16.74
CA VAL A 208 -11.07 1.71 -16.23
C VAL A 208 -10.63 2.59 -15.07
N THR A 209 -11.06 3.84 -15.09
CA THR A 209 -10.98 4.73 -13.92
C THR A 209 -12.30 4.61 -13.15
N ILE A 210 -12.19 4.25 -11.87
CA ILE A 210 -13.32 3.99 -10.98
C ILE A 210 -13.46 5.20 -10.05
N ASP A 211 -14.56 5.90 -10.20
CA ASP A 211 -14.98 7.01 -9.35
C ASP A 211 -16.06 6.59 -8.33
N ASP A 212 -16.62 7.55 -7.62
CA ASP A 212 -17.70 7.35 -6.65
C ASP A 212 -19.03 6.94 -7.28
N LYS A 213 -19.21 7.11 -8.61
CA LYS A 213 -20.42 6.74 -9.36
C LYS A 213 -20.35 5.36 -9.99
N ASN A 214 -19.20 4.68 -9.93
CA ASN A 214 -19.04 3.35 -10.52
C ASN A 214 -19.95 2.33 -9.82
N GLN A 215 -20.95 1.85 -10.53
CA GLN A 215 -22.01 0.97 -9.98
C GLN A 215 -21.45 -0.36 -9.47
N TYR A 216 -20.49 -0.96 -10.18
CA TYR A 216 -19.87 -2.22 -9.77
C TYR A 216 -19.09 -2.08 -8.47
N PHE A 217 -18.31 -1.02 -8.35
CA PHE A 217 -17.56 -0.76 -7.12
C PHE A 217 -18.47 -0.41 -5.94
N GLN A 218 -19.55 0.34 -6.16
CA GLN A 218 -20.58 0.59 -5.15
C GLN A 218 -21.26 -0.72 -4.71
N MET A 219 -21.54 -1.63 -5.63
CA MET A 219 -22.10 -2.94 -5.32
C MET A 219 -21.13 -3.75 -4.44
N ILE A 220 -19.83 -3.80 -4.78
CA ILE A 220 -18.80 -4.43 -3.93
C ILE A 220 -18.85 -3.85 -2.51
N ARG A 221 -18.78 -2.53 -2.37
CA ARG A 221 -18.78 -1.84 -1.07
C ARG A 221 -20.01 -2.18 -0.22
N ASN A 222 -21.17 -2.29 -0.84
CA ASN A 222 -22.42 -2.58 -0.15
C ASN A 222 -22.60 -4.07 0.18
N THR A 223 -22.13 -4.95 -0.69
CA THR A 223 -22.34 -6.40 -0.57
C THR A 223 -21.30 -7.06 0.33
N TRP A 224 -20.02 -6.69 0.19
CA TRP A 224 -18.93 -7.32 0.92
C TRP A 224 -19.09 -7.22 2.44
N GLY A 225 -19.42 -6.03 2.96
CA GLY A 225 -19.63 -5.84 4.39
C GLY A 225 -20.81 -6.65 4.95
N LYS A 226 -21.91 -6.77 4.17
CA LYS A 226 -23.06 -7.58 4.56
C LYS A 226 -22.72 -9.07 4.56
N ALA A 227 -22.00 -9.54 3.54
CA ALA A 227 -21.58 -10.93 3.44
C ALA A 227 -20.65 -11.33 4.58
N LEU A 228 -19.68 -10.49 4.94
CA LEU A 228 -18.82 -10.71 6.10
C LEU A 228 -19.60 -10.82 7.41
N LYS A 229 -20.61 -9.96 7.61
CA LYS A 229 -21.47 -10.02 8.79
C LYS A 229 -22.26 -11.32 8.84
N GLN A 230 -22.83 -11.77 7.72
CA GLN A 230 -23.54 -13.05 7.64
C GLN A 230 -22.63 -14.25 7.96
N VAL A 231 -21.41 -14.26 7.42
CA VAL A 231 -20.42 -15.31 7.74
C VAL A 231 -20.06 -15.28 9.22
N PHE A 232 -19.84 -14.11 9.80
CA PHE A 232 -19.54 -13.95 11.22
C PHE A 232 -20.67 -14.46 12.11
N GLU A 233 -21.93 -14.13 11.78
CA GLU A 233 -23.12 -14.59 12.50
C GLU A 233 -23.34 -16.11 12.42
N GLY A 234 -22.76 -16.77 11.41
CA GLY A 234 -22.81 -18.23 11.23
C GLY A 234 -21.68 -18.99 11.96
N ILE A 235 -20.75 -18.31 12.60
CA ILE A 235 -19.68 -18.94 13.40
C ILE A 235 -20.20 -19.09 14.83
N ASP A 236 -20.09 -20.29 15.39
CA ASP A 236 -20.50 -20.57 16.77
C ASP A 236 -19.71 -19.69 17.76
N ASP A 237 -20.41 -19.28 18.82
CA ASP A 237 -19.79 -18.53 19.91
C ASP A 237 -18.76 -19.39 20.67
N PRO A 238 -17.72 -18.76 21.27
CA PRO A 238 -16.76 -19.49 22.10
C PRO A 238 -17.42 -20.18 23.30
N VAL A 239 -17.09 -21.43 23.51
CA VAL A 239 -17.54 -22.18 24.69
C VAL A 239 -16.67 -21.86 25.88
N TRP A 240 -17.21 -21.10 26.84
CA TRP A 240 -16.52 -20.66 28.06
C TRP A 240 -16.58 -21.64 29.21
N ASN A 241 -17.01 -22.89 28.99
CA ASN A 241 -17.16 -23.93 30.01
C ASN A 241 -15.83 -24.60 30.45
N ALA A 242 -14.70 -24.09 29.99
CA ALA A 242 -13.43 -24.53 30.50
C ALA A 242 -13.34 -24.18 32.00
N THR A 243 -13.14 -25.15 32.85
CA THR A 243 -12.59 -24.95 34.21
C THR A 243 -11.45 -23.93 34.03
N PRO A 244 -11.39 -22.86 34.85
CA PRO A 244 -10.33 -21.91 34.73
C PRO A 244 -9.00 -22.63 34.83
N ASP A 245 -8.31 -22.78 33.71
CA ASP A 245 -6.93 -23.22 33.73
C ASP A 245 -6.14 -22.07 34.35
N VAL A 246 -5.70 -22.25 35.55
CA VAL A 246 -5.03 -21.24 36.39
C VAL A 246 -3.61 -20.91 35.87
N THR A 247 -3.27 -21.34 34.68
CA THR A 247 -1.98 -21.06 34.04
C THR A 247 -1.91 -19.68 33.36
N ALA A 248 -3.03 -18.94 33.25
CA ALA A 248 -2.98 -17.56 32.86
C ALA A 248 -2.30 -16.73 33.95
N ASN A 249 -1.33 -15.87 33.57
CA ASN A 249 -0.69 -14.92 34.49
C ASN A 249 -1.71 -13.87 34.97
N VAL A 250 -2.56 -14.28 35.90
CA VAL A 250 -3.54 -13.40 36.53
C VAL A 250 -2.89 -12.80 37.77
N LEU A 251 -2.60 -11.52 37.73
CA LEU A 251 -2.12 -10.76 38.88
C LEU A 251 -3.31 -10.51 39.82
N SER A 252 -3.22 -10.99 41.06
CA SER A 252 -4.22 -10.81 42.09
C SER A 252 -3.69 -9.93 43.19
N ALA A 253 -4.52 -8.99 43.70
CA ALA A 253 -4.17 -8.15 44.84
C ALA A 253 -4.15 -8.90 46.17
N THR A 254 -4.75 -10.07 46.25
CA THR A 254 -4.72 -10.97 47.39
C THR A 254 -4.05 -12.25 46.98
N ASN A 255 -2.93 -12.45 47.48
CA ASN A 255 -1.90 -13.44 47.18
C ASN A 255 -2.31 -14.86 46.82
N MET A 256 -3.51 -15.21 46.56
CA MET A 256 -3.83 -16.61 46.28
C MET A 256 -5.14 -16.90 45.56
N HIS A 257 -5.97 -15.96 45.31
CA HIS A 257 -7.25 -16.28 44.68
C HIS A 257 -7.58 -15.21 43.69
N SER A 258 -7.06 -15.40 42.54
CA SER A 258 -7.31 -14.84 41.22
C SER A 258 -8.58 -13.96 41.09
N LYS A 259 -8.52 -12.77 41.64
CA LYS A 259 -9.34 -11.69 41.10
C LYS A 259 -8.47 -10.83 40.20
N PRO A 260 -8.83 -10.65 38.94
CA PRO A 260 -8.08 -9.79 38.06
C PRO A 260 -7.93 -8.40 38.70
N VAL A 261 -6.72 -7.88 38.71
CA VAL A 261 -6.48 -6.48 39.08
C VAL A 261 -7.21 -5.63 38.01
N ARG A 262 -8.22 -4.91 38.45
CA ARG A 262 -8.85 -3.92 37.57
C ARG A 262 -7.84 -2.81 37.36
N VAL A 263 -7.31 -2.72 36.17
CA VAL A 263 -6.57 -1.53 35.74
C VAL A 263 -7.55 -0.34 35.77
N PRO A 264 -7.24 0.77 36.45
CA PRO A 264 -8.11 1.93 36.47
C PRO A 264 -8.39 2.40 35.04
N VAL A 265 -9.66 2.60 34.72
CA VAL A 265 -10.03 3.21 33.44
C VAL A 265 -9.44 4.62 33.39
N PRO A 266 -8.86 5.10 32.28
CA PRO A 266 -8.20 6.42 32.18
C PRO A 266 -9.04 7.64 32.56
N GLY A 267 -10.32 7.50 32.88
CA GLY A 267 -11.21 8.56 33.30
C GLY A 267 -11.23 8.86 34.81
N ASN A 268 -10.55 8.06 35.64
CA ASN A 268 -10.51 8.23 37.11
C ASN A 268 -9.14 8.68 37.65
N LEU A 269 -8.38 9.40 36.88
CA LEU A 269 -7.23 10.13 37.39
C LEU A 269 -7.77 11.25 38.30
N PRO A 270 -7.23 11.43 39.50
CA PRO A 270 -7.63 12.56 40.37
C PRO A 270 -7.41 13.85 39.59
N VAL A 271 -8.43 14.70 39.60
CA VAL A 271 -8.40 16.06 39.03
C VAL A 271 -7.11 16.74 39.53
N ALA A 272 -6.33 17.26 38.63
CA ALA A 272 -5.09 17.96 38.92
C ALA A 272 -5.30 19.02 40.02
N ALA A 273 -4.34 19.08 40.94
CA ALA A 273 -4.32 20.04 42.03
C ALA A 273 -4.60 21.48 41.57
N GLU A 274 -5.29 22.22 42.40
CA GLU A 274 -5.72 23.58 42.18
C GLU A 274 -4.66 24.54 41.64
N PRO A 275 -5.08 25.63 40.94
CA PRO A 275 -4.19 26.57 40.24
C PRO A 275 -3.16 27.31 41.10
N ALA A 276 -3.24 27.21 42.43
CA ALA A 276 -2.36 27.93 43.35
C ALA A 276 -0.89 27.44 43.36
N GLN A 277 -0.62 26.23 42.86
CA GLN A 277 0.79 25.71 42.81
C GLN A 277 1.55 26.06 41.52
N LEU A 278 0.86 26.53 40.49
CA LEU A 278 1.48 26.96 39.25
C LEU A 278 2.02 28.38 39.31
N GLN A 279 1.55 29.22 40.23
CA GLN A 279 2.06 30.57 40.41
C GLN A 279 3.45 30.61 41.10
N VAL A 280 3.77 29.62 41.92
CA VAL A 280 5.07 29.57 42.62
C VAL A 280 6.19 29.15 41.69
N LEU A 281 5.91 28.37 40.66
CA LEU A 281 6.92 27.94 39.70
C LEU A 281 7.20 29.00 38.61
N ALA A 282 6.24 29.87 38.31
CA ALA A 282 6.43 30.95 37.36
C ALA A 282 7.31 32.09 37.95
N GLN A 283 7.18 32.37 39.25
CA GLN A 283 8.03 33.37 39.91
C GLN A 283 9.47 32.96 40.10
N GLN A 284 9.78 31.67 40.14
CA GLN A 284 11.15 31.16 40.23
C GLN A 284 11.91 31.12 38.91
N SER A 285 11.23 31.29 37.76
CA SER A 285 11.88 31.37 36.45
C SER A 285 12.27 32.78 36.03
N GLU A 286 11.63 33.81 36.61
CA GLU A 286 11.97 35.22 36.30
C GLU A 286 13.20 35.73 37.05
N ASP A 287 13.54 35.18 38.23
CA ASP A 287 14.72 35.55 39.00
C ASP A 287 16.05 34.96 38.51
N LYS A 288 16.03 34.10 37.46
CA LYS A 288 17.25 33.52 36.88
C LYS A 288 17.76 34.20 35.62
N HIS A 289 17.14 35.31 35.19
CA HIS A 289 17.57 36.03 34.00
C HIS A 289 18.03 37.49 34.29
N GLN A 290 18.28 37.81 35.56
CA GLN A 290 18.96 39.10 35.94
C GLN A 290 20.17 38.78 36.82
N HIS A 291 21.22 38.21 36.22
CA HIS A 291 22.61 38.41 36.63
C HIS A 291 23.53 37.99 35.48
#